data_d62dfc13bbb46b1717b2ffa0f946fdf9
#
_entry.id   d62dfc13bbb46b1717b2ffa0f946fdf9
#
_cell.length_a   1.000
_cell.length_b   1.000
_cell.length_c   1.000
_cell.angle_alpha   90.00
_cell.angle_beta   90.00
_cell.angle_gamma   90.00
#
_symmetry.space_group_name_H-M   'P 1'
#
loop_
_entity.id
_entity.type
_entity.pdbx_description
1 polymer ?
#
loop_
_entity_poly.entity_id
_entity_poly.type
_entity_poly.pdbx_seq_one_letter_code
_entity_poly.pdbx_strand_id
1 'polypeptide(L)' 'MIIWVNEQLDPSGLLYSCIASCNEDLAKDCHESFKENLTEGQKKLGWEARLRTVTSWDDVPVNALKLD' A
#
# COMPACT_ATOMS: atom_id res chain seq x y z
N MET A 1 15.35 -7.88 -8.30
CA MET A 1 13.88 -7.99 -8.18
C MET A 1 13.32 -6.68 -7.64
N ILE A 2 12.22 -6.22 -8.19
CA ILE A 2 11.50 -5.07 -7.66
C ILE A 2 10.14 -5.54 -7.17
N ILE A 3 9.82 -5.20 -5.93
CA ILE A 3 8.54 -5.52 -5.30
C ILE A 3 7.84 -4.20 -5.00
N TRP A 4 6.62 -4.07 -5.49
CA TRP A 4 5.78 -2.88 -5.30
C TRP A 4 4.92 -3.10 -4.07
N VAL A 5 4.96 -2.16 -3.12
CA VAL A 5 4.25 -2.27 -1.85
C VAL A 5 3.23 -1.15 -1.73
N ASN A 6 1.96 -1.53 -1.72
CA ASN A 6 0.84 -0.62 -1.50
C ASN A 6 0.48 -0.62 -0.03
N GLU A 7 0.46 0.54 0.60
CA GLU A 7 0.20 0.67 2.02
C GLU A 7 -0.89 1.71 2.27
N GLN A 8 -1.79 1.40 3.19
CA GLN A 8 -2.76 2.35 3.72
C GLN A 8 -2.40 2.62 5.17
N LEU A 9 -2.12 3.89 5.47
CA LEU A 9 -1.64 4.31 6.79
C LEU A 9 -2.70 5.14 7.49
N ASP A 10 -2.88 4.88 8.79
CA ASP A 10 -3.79 5.69 9.60
C ASP A 10 -3.12 7.02 10.01
N PRO A 11 -3.85 7.94 10.65
CA PRO A 11 -3.27 9.25 11.04
C PRO A 11 -2.08 9.15 11.98
N SER A 12 -1.92 8.05 12.72
CA SER A 12 -0.77 7.86 13.61
C SER A 12 0.45 7.30 12.88
N GLY A 13 0.30 6.95 11.59
CA GLY A 13 1.37 6.34 10.80
C GLY A 13 1.42 4.84 10.89
N LEU A 14 0.43 4.20 11.52
CA LEU A 14 0.37 2.74 11.61
C LEU A 14 -0.19 2.15 10.33
N LEU A 15 0.35 1.00 9.94
CA LEU A 15 -0.05 0.28 8.75
C LEU A 15 -1.41 -0.38 8.98
N TYR A 16 -2.42 0.02 8.22
CA TYR A 16 -3.77 -0.51 8.31
C TYR A 16 -3.98 -1.64 7.30
N SER A 17 -3.46 -1.46 6.09
CA SER A 17 -3.63 -2.43 5.01
C SER A 17 -2.39 -2.40 4.13
N CYS A 18 -2.00 -3.57 3.59
CA CYS A 18 -0.80 -3.67 2.77
C CYS A 18 -0.96 -4.77 1.73
N ILE A 19 -0.66 -4.46 0.47
CA ILE A 19 -0.66 -5.42 -0.64
C ILE A 19 0.66 -5.28 -1.39
N ALA A 20 1.36 -6.38 -1.59
CA ALA A 20 2.65 -6.40 -2.29
C ALA A 20 2.57 -7.23 -3.56
N SER A 21 3.20 -6.77 -4.64
CA SER A 21 3.21 -7.43 -5.94
C SER A 21 4.49 -7.11 -6.69
N CYS A 22 4.95 -8.08 -7.49
CA CYS A 22 6.05 -7.85 -8.43
C CYS A 22 5.56 -7.29 -9.77
N ASN A 23 4.25 -7.20 -9.97
CA ASN A 23 3.65 -6.70 -11.20
C ASN A 23 3.34 -5.21 -11.03
N GLU A 24 4.03 -4.36 -11.79
CA GLU A 24 3.90 -2.91 -11.70
C GLU A 24 2.49 -2.43 -12.02
N ASP A 25 1.88 -2.95 -13.09
CA ASP A 25 0.54 -2.52 -13.50
C ASP A 25 -0.50 -2.87 -12.44
N LEU A 26 -0.42 -4.08 -11.89
CA LEU A 26 -1.30 -4.51 -10.81
C LEU A 26 -1.11 -3.65 -9.56
N ALA A 27 0.14 -3.32 -9.24
CA ALA A 27 0.46 -2.48 -8.09
C ALA A 27 -0.12 -1.07 -8.25
N LYS A 28 -0.03 -0.50 -9.46
CA LYS A 28 -0.58 0.83 -9.74
C LYS A 28 -2.11 0.83 -9.64
N ASP A 29 -2.76 -0.21 -10.13
CA ASP A 29 -4.22 -0.36 -10.01
C ASP A 29 -4.63 -0.47 -8.55
N CYS A 30 -3.89 -1.23 -7.75
CA CYS A 30 -4.14 -1.36 -6.31
C CYS A 30 -3.97 -0.01 -5.61
N HIS A 31 -2.97 0.77 -6.00
CA HIS A 31 -2.73 2.08 -5.41
C HIS A 31 -3.93 3.03 -5.67
N GLU A 32 -4.44 3.03 -6.90
CA GLU A 32 -5.62 3.82 -7.22
C GLU A 32 -6.83 3.40 -6.39
N SER A 33 -7.03 2.08 -6.22
CA SER A 33 -8.11 1.56 -5.38
C SER A 33 -7.95 1.98 -3.92
N PHE A 34 -6.72 1.96 -3.39
CA PHE A 34 -6.44 2.39 -2.03
C PHE A 34 -6.79 3.87 -1.84
N LYS A 35 -6.44 4.71 -2.82
CA LYS A 35 -6.77 6.14 -2.77
C LYS A 35 -8.28 6.37 -2.83
N GLU A 36 -8.97 5.64 -3.71
CA GLU A 36 -10.42 5.79 -3.88
C GLU A 36 -11.21 5.31 -2.67
N ASN A 37 -10.68 4.32 -1.94
CA ASN A 37 -11.34 3.79 -0.75
C ASN A 37 -11.24 4.70 0.47
N LEU A 38 -10.39 5.71 0.44
CA LEU A 38 -10.30 6.69 1.51
C LEU A 38 -11.45 7.69 1.39
N THR A 39 -12.25 7.81 2.45
CA THR A 39 -13.33 8.80 2.49
C THR A 39 -12.75 10.20 2.69
N GLU A 40 -13.55 11.23 2.40
CA GLU A 40 -13.13 12.61 2.66
C GLU A 40 -12.82 12.84 4.14
N GLY A 41 -13.60 12.22 5.03
CA GLY A 41 -13.35 12.30 6.46
C GLY A 41 -12.01 11.67 6.84
N GLN A 42 -11.69 10.51 6.28
CA GLN A 42 -10.41 9.85 6.53
C GLN A 42 -9.24 10.70 6.03
N LYS A 43 -9.34 11.26 4.82
CA LYS A 43 -8.29 12.14 4.28
C LYS A 43 -8.06 13.34 5.18
N LYS A 44 -9.12 13.94 5.69
CA LYS A 44 -9.03 15.09 6.61
C LYS A 44 -8.38 14.72 7.93
N LEU A 45 -8.54 13.48 8.37
CA LEU A 45 -7.92 12.99 9.61
C LEU A 45 -6.44 12.62 9.44
N GLY A 46 -5.96 12.57 8.19
CA GLY A 46 -4.56 12.27 7.92
C GLY A 46 -4.26 10.86 7.44
N TRP A 47 -5.29 10.11 7.04
CA TRP A 47 -5.09 8.83 6.38
C TRP A 47 -4.43 9.02 5.01
N GLU A 48 -3.56 8.10 4.63
CA GLU A 48 -2.93 8.18 3.31
C GLU A 48 -2.76 6.79 2.67
N ALA A 49 -2.69 6.78 1.35
CA ALA A 49 -2.33 5.61 0.56
C ALA A 49 -0.95 5.86 -0.03
N ARG A 50 -0.02 4.90 0.16
CA ARG A 50 1.37 5.04 -0.27
C ARG A 50 1.78 3.85 -1.13
N LEU A 51 2.50 4.14 -2.22
CA LEU A 51 3.11 3.12 -3.07
C LEU A 51 4.62 3.30 -3.01
N ARG A 52 5.34 2.25 -2.66
CA ARG A 52 6.81 2.26 -2.61
C ARG A 52 7.36 0.97 -3.20
N THR A 53 8.65 0.95 -3.46
CA THR A 53 9.33 -0.24 -3.97
C THR A 53 10.38 -0.71 -2.97
N VAL A 54 10.56 -2.04 -2.93
CA VAL A 54 11.63 -2.67 -2.16
C VAL A 54 12.30 -3.71 -3.06
N THR A 55 13.48 -4.19 -2.67
CA THR A 55 14.24 -5.15 -3.47
C THR A 55 14.25 -6.54 -2.87
N SER A 56 13.70 -6.72 -1.68
CA SER A 56 13.66 -8.00 -0.98
C SER A 56 12.32 -8.19 -0.29
N TRP A 57 11.82 -9.42 -0.29
CA TRP A 57 10.62 -9.77 0.47
C TRP A 57 10.80 -9.59 1.97
N ASP A 58 12.05 -9.58 2.45
CA ASP A 58 12.34 -9.30 3.87
C ASP A 58 11.96 -7.86 4.26
N ASP A 59 11.92 -6.96 3.27
CA ASP A 59 11.55 -5.56 3.49
C ASP A 59 10.05 -5.32 3.35
N VAL A 60 9.28 -6.34 3.00
CA VAL A 60 7.82 -6.26 2.88
C VAL A 60 7.20 -6.58 4.22
N PRO A 61 6.19 -5.79 4.68
CA PRO A 61 5.52 -6.08 5.94
C PRO A 61 4.99 -7.51 5.98
N VAL A 62 5.12 -8.18 7.13
CA VAL A 62 4.73 -9.60 7.26
C VAL A 62 3.23 -9.82 7.03
N ASN A 63 2.42 -8.80 7.28
CA ASN A 63 0.97 -8.88 7.11
C ASN A 63 0.50 -8.54 5.69
N ALA A 64 1.43 -8.25 4.78
CA ALA A 64 1.07 -7.88 3.41
C ALA A 64 0.41 -9.05 2.68
N LEU A 65 -0.67 -8.75 1.97
CA LEU A 65 -1.25 -9.69 1.02
C LEU A 65 -0.34 -9.69 -0.21
N LYS A 66 0.19 -10.86 -0.55
CA LYS A 66 1.13 -10.99 -1.67
C LYS A 66 0.36 -11.38 -2.94
N LEU A 67 0.44 -10.53 -3.95
CA LEU A 67 -0.11 -10.78 -5.28
C LEU A 67 1.02 -10.97 -6.28
N ASP A 68 0.76 -11.67 -7.35
CA ASP A 68 1.76 -11.90 -8.41
C ASP A 68 1.92 -10.70 -9.33
#